data_1ffd2538b0082ce85910cea938148128
#
_entry.id   1ffd2538b0082ce85910cea938148128
#
_cell.length_a   1.000
_cell.length_b   1.000
_cell.length_c   1.000
_cell.angle_alpha   90.00
_cell.angle_beta   90.00
_cell.angle_gamma   90.00
#
_symmetry.space_group_name_H-M   'P 1'
#
loop_
_entity.id
_entity.type
_entity.pdbx_description
1 polymer ?
#
loop_
_entity_poly.entity_id
_entity_poly.type
_entity_poly.pdbx_seq_one_letter_code
_entity_poly.pdbx_strand_id
1 'polypeptide(L)'
;MALKQSIVLAFFFVIYMAQGQRVAIMGAMDKEIEFLKSELENKKKIQKSGVTFFTGKLKNKRVVLFKSGVGKVNAAYCTAILVENFNVTSLIFTGVAGGLHPEIKPGDIVISNNLIQYDFGKLKNGEFEIWPTRNLKEKNNRNPLYLDVDPVLFKKSEKVSSRLKLKPFNNRLPKFYFGTIATGDNFISDTLKAKELNTKFNAIATEMEGAAVAQICTMLNLPYIIIRSCSDNANTKAQTDYLKFVEVAALNSAHMVLGLLEE
;
A
#
# COMPACT_ATOMS: atom_id res chain seq x y z
N MET A 1 -30.94 3.57 41.66
CA MET A 1 -29.68 2.87 41.23
C MET A 1 -29.55 2.76 39.71
N ALA A 2 -30.60 2.52 38.96
CA ALA A 2 -30.55 2.35 37.49
C ALA A 2 -30.02 3.57 36.71
N LEU A 3 -30.35 4.80 37.13
CA LEU A 3 -29.94 6.02 36.42
C LEU A 3 -28.43 6.29 36.49
N LYS A 4 -27.74 5.93 37.59
CA LYS A 4 -26.29 6.08 37.73
C LYS A 4 -25.51 5.05 36.88
N GLN A 5 -26.02 3.84 36.70
CA GLN A 5 -25.43 2.84 35.85
C GLN A 5 -25.51 3.19 34.36
N SER A 6 -26.62 3.79 33.90
CA SER A 6 -26.79 4.24 32.51
C SER A 6 -25.85 5.40 32.15
N ILE A 7 -25.57 6.31 33.08
CA ILE A 7 -24.66 7.44 32.88
C ILE A 7 -23.21 6.94 32.78
N VAL A 8 -22.81 5.95 33.58
CA VAL A 8 -21.46 5.36 33.55
C VAL A 8 -21.24 4.60 32.26
N LEU A 9 -22.24 3.82 31.77
CA LEU A 9 -22.15 3.11 30.49
C LEU A 9 -22.06 4.09 29.31
N ALA A 10 -22.85 5.17 29.30
CA ALA A 10 -22.78 6.20 28.27
C ALA A 10 -21.42 6.91 28.25
N PHE A 11 -20.84 7.16 29.43
CA PHE A 11 -19.51 7.79 29.54
C PHE A 11 -18.39 6.87 29.03
N PHE A 12 -18.47 5.56 29.27
CA PHE A 12 -17.53 4.59 28.71
C PHE A 12 -17.68 4.44 27.19
N PHE A 13 -18.90 4.50 26.66
CA PHE A 13 -19.15 4.45 25.22
C PHE A 13 -18.63 5.71 24.50
N VAL A 14 -18.78 6.89 25.11
CA VAL A 14 -18.24 8.17 24.61
C VAL A 14 -16.71 8.19 24.65
N ILE A 15 -16.09 7.60 25.68
CA ILE A 15 -14.61 7.50 25.75
C ILE A 15 -14.08 6.51 24.71
N TYR A 16 -14.79 5.43 24.41
CA TYR A 16 -14.41 4.48 23.37
C TYR A 16 -14.52 5.09 21.95
N MET A 17 -15.52 5.93 21.70
CA MET A 17 -15.66 6.72 20.47
C MET A 17 -14.64 7.87 20.37
N ALA A 18 -14.08 8.32 21.50
CA ALA A 18 -13.05 9.36 21.55
C ALA A 18 -11.62 8.88 21.20
N GLN A 19 -11.41 7.58 20.91
CA GLN A 19 -10.22 7.14 20.20
C GLN A 19 -10.36 7.56 18.73
N GLY A 20 -10.04 8.83 18.46
CA GLY A 20 -10.24 9.45 17.15
C GLY A 20 -9.65 8.61 16.03
N GLN A 21 -10.42 8.56 14.97
CA GLN A 21 -10.10 7.89 13.69
C GLN A 21 -8.67 8.20 13.23
N ARG A 22 -7.99 7.22 12.68
CA ARG A 22 -6.59 7.32 12.21
C ARG A 22 -6.51 6.89 10.76
N VAL A 23 -5.58 7.49 10.02
CA VAL A 23 -5.15 6.96 8.73
C VAL A 23 -4.00 5.98 8.99
N ALA A 24 -4.10 4.78 8.46
CA ALA A 24 -3.00 3.83 8.49
C ALA A 24 -2.04 4.11 7.33
N ILE A 25 -0.74 4.07 7.61
CA ILE A 25 0.31 4.20 6.62
C ILE A 25 1.24 3.00 6.78
N MET A 26 1.44 2.27 5.70
CA MET A 26 2.23 1.05 5.66
C MET A 26 3.37 1.18 4.65
N GLY A 27 4.52 0.62 4.97
CA GLY A 27 5.58 0.29 4.03
C GLY A 27 6.02 -1.15 4.24
N ALA A 28 6.70 -1.77 3.29
CA ALA A 28 7.25 -3.12 3.45
C ALA A 28 8.61 -3.10 4.15
N MET A 29 9.40 -2.06 3.95
CA MET A 29 10.77 -1.92 4.43
C MET A 29 11.00 -0.68 5.28
N ASP A 30 12.08 -0.68 6.09
CA ASP A 30 12.43 0.49 6.90
C ASP A 30 12.66 1.74 6.05
N LYS A 31 13.35 1.62 4.91
CA LYS A 31 13.62 2.74 3.99
C LYS A 31 12.34 3.42 3.47
N GLU A 32 11.24 2.68 3.34
CA GLU A 32 9.96 3.20 2.83
C GLU A 32 9.19 4.02 3.85
N ILE A 33 9.43 3.78 5.15
CA ILE A 33 8.72 4.47 6.23
C ILE A 33 9.61 5.43 7.03
N GLU A 34 10.93 5.39 6.85
CA GLU A 34 11.88 6.12 7.69
C GLU A 34 11.65 7.63 7.67
N PHE A 35 11.47 8.20 6.48
CA PHE A 35 11.16 9.63 6.34
C PHE A 35 9.84 10.00 7.02
N LEU A 36 8.76 9.25 6.81
CA LEU A 36 7.48 9.51 7.48
C LEU A 36 7.58 9.33 8.99
N LYS A 37 8.40 8.39 9.45
CA LYS A 37 8.67 8.17 10.88
C LYS A 37 9.48 9.30 11.51
N SER A 38 10.38 9.95 10.76
CA SER A 38 11.11 11.14 11.24
C SER A 38 10.20 12.36 11.37
N GLU A 39 9.23 12.52 10.45
CA GLU A 39 8.24 13.60 10.46
C GLU A 39 7.09 13.40 11.47
N LEU A 40 7.04 12.23 12.15
CA LEU A 40 5.91 11.88 13.01
C LEU A 40 5.96 12.63 14.34
N GLU A 41 5.04 13.56 14.52
CA GLU A 41 4.84 14.33 15.75
C GLU A 41 4.15 13.48 16.82
N ASN A 42 4.50 13.74 18.11
CA ASN A 42 3.94 13.04 19.27
C ASN A 42 4.00 11.50 19.14
N LYS A 43 5.11 11.03 18.61
CA LYS A 43 5.37 9.63 18.27
C LYS A 43 5.32 8.72 19.50
N LYS A 44 4.48 7.68 19.44
CA LYS A 44 4.43 6.59 20.43
C LYS A 44 4.66 5.26 19.74
N LYS A 45 5.52 4.42 20.29
CA LYS A 45 5.78 3.06 19.83
C LYS A 45 4.84 2.09 20.54
N ILE A 46 4.16 1.24 19.80
CA ILE A 46 3.23 0.21 20.30
C ILE A 46 3.60 -1.11 19.63
N GLN A 47 3.67 -2.19 20.42
CA GLN A 47 3.86 -3.53 19.87
C GLN A 47 2.57 -4.34 20.01
N LYS A 48 2.17 -5.03 18.93
CA LYS A 48 1.04 -5.93 18.88
C LYS A 48 1.41 -7.15 18.03
N SER A 49 1.29 -8.34 18.61
CA SER A 49 1.55 -9.62 17.91
C SER A 49 2.85 -9.62 17.11
N GLY A 50 3.95 -9.13 17.69
CA GLY A 50 5.26 -9.05 17.03
C GLY A 50 5.45 -7.88 16.06
N VAL A 51 4.39 -7.15 15.70
CA VAL A 51 4.46 -5.99 14.82
C VAL A 51 4.66 -4.71 15.62
N THR A 52 5.59 -3.85 15.16
CA THR A 52 5.80 -2.52 15.75
C THR A 52 5.01 -1.47 14.98
N PHE A 53 4.14 -0.78 15.69
CA PHE A 53 3.36 0.36 15.20
C PHE A 53 3.87 1.65 15.83
N PHE A 54 3.84 2.73 15.06
CA PHE A 54 4.09 4.09 15.55
C PHE A 54 2.82 4.90 15.37
N THR A 55 2.26 5.42 16.48
CA THR A 55 1.13 6.35 16.42
C THR A 55 1.62 7.77 16.65
N GLY A 56 0.97 8.75 16.03
CA GLY A 56 1.32 10.15 16.13
C GLY A 56 0.48 11.01 15.20
N LYS A 57 1.04 12.14 14.77
CA LYS A 57 0.43 13.02 13.77
C LYS A 57 1.39 13.27 12.61
N LEU A 58 0.84 13.28 11.39
CA LEU A 58 1.48 13.77 10.19
C LEU A 58 0.51 14.75 9.53
N LYS A 59 0.95 15.96 9.17
CA LYS A 59 0.08 16.99 8.57
C LYS A 59 -1.22 17.20 9.36
N ASN A 60 -1.13 17.26 10.69
CA ASN A 60 -2.25 17.37 11.62
C ASN A 60 -3.26 16.20 11.63
N LYS A 61 -3.08 15.17 10.80
CA LYS A 61 -3.91 13.95 10.83
C LYS A 61 -3.32 12.93 11.81
N ARG A 62 -4.18 12.27 12.57
CA ARG A 62 -3.79 11.14 13.41
C ARG A 62 -3.46 9.94 12.53
N VAL A 63 -2.30 9.34 12.72
CA VAL A 63 -1.85 8.21 11.90
C VAL A 63 -1.39 7.02 12.74
N VAL A 64 -1.39 5.85 12.10
CA VAL A 64 -0.68 4.65 12.53
C VAL A 64 0.28 4.28 11.42
N LEU A 65 1.58 4.41 11.67
CA LEU A 65 2.65 4.10 10.74
C LEU A 65 3.32 2.78 11.14
N PHE A 66 3.54 1.87 10.20
CA PHE A 66 4.17 0.59 10.49
C PHE A 66 4.84 -0.02 9.26
N LYS A 67 5.71 -1.01 9.53
CA LYS A 67 6.38 -1.83 8.52
C LYS A 67 5.80 -3.24 8.53
N SER A 68 5.50 -3.79 7.35
CA SER A 68 5.01 -5.17 7.24
C SER A 68 6.11 -6.22 7.11
N GLY A 69 7.24 -5.89 6.51
CA GLY A 69 8.14 -6.85 5.90
C GLY A 69 7.72 -7.19 4.47
N VAL A 70 8.63 -7.79 3.72
CA VAL A 70 8.43 -8.13 2.31
C VAL A 70 7.57 -9.39 2.15
N GLY A 71 6.73 -9.40 1.12
CA GLY A 71 5.93 -10.54 0.69
C GLY A 71 4.48 -10.53 1.18
N LYS A 72 3.62 -11.22 0.44
CA LYS A 72 2.16 -11.21 0.60
C LYS A 72 1.69 -11.66 1.99
N VAL A 73 2.31 -12.69 2.56
CA VAL A 73 1.93 -13.23 3.87
C VAL A 73 2.20 -12.21 4.97
N ASN A 74 3.37 -11.57 4.97
CA ASN A 74 3.72 -10.53 5.93
C ASN A 74 2.78 -9.33 5.83
N ALA A 75 2.49 -8.90 4.62
CA ALA A 75 1.59 -7.78 4.34
C ALA A 75 0.16 -8.05 4.83
N ALA A 76 -0.39 -9.23 4.53
CA ALA A 76 -1.71 -9.66 4.99
C ALA A 76 -1.78 -9.75 6.52
N TYR A 77 -0.78 -10.40 7.15
CA TYR A 77 -0.70 -10.54 8.60
C TYR A 77 -0.70 -9.18 9.30
N CYS A 78 0.18 -8.28 8.87
CA CYS A 78 0.29 -6.95 9.49
C CYS A 78 -0.99 -6.11 9.28
N THR A 79 -1.65 -6.24 8.12
CA THR A 79 -2.93 -5.56 7.87
C THR A 79 -4.04 -6.08 8.78
N ALA A 80 -4.11 -7.39 9.02
CA ALA A 80 -5.07 -7.97 9.96
C ALA A 80 -4.84 -7.48 11.39
N ILE A 81 -3.58 -7.50 11.87
CA ILE A 81 -3.22 -6.97 13.20
C ILE A 81 -3.54 -5.47 13.33
N LEU A 82 -3.31 -4.68 12.27
CA LEU A 82 -3.69 -3.27 12.25
C LEU A 82 -5.18 -3.09 12.54
N VAL A 83 -6.03 -3.76 11.77
CA VAL A 83 -7.49 -3.57 11.84
C VAL A 83 -8.06 -4.03 13.18
N GLU A 84 -7.52 -5.12 13.74
CA GLU A 84 -7.93 -5.64 15.05
C GLU A 84 -7.55 -4.71 16.23
N ASN A 85 -6.48 -3.92 16.11
CA ASN A 85 -5.93 -3.18 17.24
C ASN A 85 -6.09 -1.66 17.14
N PHE A 86 -6.45 -1.12 15.97
CA PHE A 86 -6.53 0.32 15.75
C PHE A 86 -7.82 0.71 15.03
N ASN A 87 -8.46 1.78 15.48
CA ASN A 87 -9.61 2.37 14.78
C ASN A 87 -9.10 3.18 13.57
N VAL A 88 -8.95 2.52 12.42
CA VAL A 88 -8.48 3.13 11.18
C VAL A 88 -9.61 3.34 10.19
N THR A 89 -9.59 4.46 9.49
CA THR A 89 -10.59 4.83 8.46
C THR A 89 -10.13 4.54 7.04
N SER A 90 -8.83 4.44 6.83
CA SER A 90 -8.24 4.12 5.54
C SER A 90 -6.81 3.63 5.71
N LEU A 91 -6.30 2.96 4.67
CA LEU A 91 -4.93 2.50 4.59
C LEU A 91 -4.27 3.06 3.33
N ILE A 92 -3.14 3.75 3.50
CA ILE A 92 -2.25 4.17 2.43
C ILE A 92 -1.00 3.29 2.48
N PHE A 93 -0.76 2.49 1.46
CA PHE A 93 0.45 1.68 1.39
C PHE A 93 1.46 2.32 0.44
N THR A 94 2.56 2.77 0.98
CA THR A 94 3.65 3.44 0.26
C THR A 94 4.84 2.51 0.09
N GLY A 95 5.62 2.68 -0.96
CA GLY A 95 6.81 1.89 -1.17
C GLY A 95 7.39 2.02 -2.57
N VAL A 96 8.21 1.03 -2.94
CA VAL A 96 8.86 0.96 -4.24
C VAL A 96 8.31 -0.19 -5.08
N ALA A 97 8.57 -0.14 -6.40
CA ALA A 97 8.16 -1.16 -7.36
C ALA A 97 9.09 -1.20 -8.58
N GLY A 98 9.03 -2.27 -9.34
CA GLY A 98 9.59 -2.34 -10.70
C GLY A 98 8.58 -1.81 -11.72
N GLY A 99 9.01 -0.89 -12.60
CA GLY A 99 8.19 -0.38 -13.71
C GLY A 99 8.04 -1.43 -14.81
N LEU A 100 6.81 -1.67 -15.27
CA LEU A 100 6.52 -2.62 -16.36
C LEU A 100 6.24 -1.93 -17.69
N HIS A 101 5.63 -0.74 -17.66
CA HIS A 101 5.31 0.00 -18.87
C HIS A 101 6.58 0.68 -19.43
N PRO A 102 6.81 0.65 -20.76
CA PRO A 102 8.06 1.16 -21.38
C PRO A 102 8.36 2.63 -21.10
N GLU A 103 7.34 3.46 -20.88
CA GLU A 103 7.51 4.88 -20.58
C GLU A 103 7.90 5.15 -19.14
N ILE A 104 7.61 4.24 -18.21
CA ILE A 104 7.92 4.40 -16.80
C ILE A 104 9.42 4.25 -16.59
N LYS A 105 9.99 5.17 -15.85
CA LYS A 105 11.42 5.22 -15.52
C LYS A 105 11.62 5.21 -14.00
N PRO A 106 12.78 4.77 -13.52
CA PRO A 106 13.12 4.89 -12.11
C PRO A 106 12.88 6.32 -11.61
N GLY A 107 12.27 6.45 -10.43
CA GLY A 107 11.82 7.69 -9.82
C GLY A 107 10.36 8.06 -10.10
N ASP A 108 9.73 7.55 -11.16
CA ASP A 108 8.32 7.81 -11.44
C ASP A 108 7.41 7.19 -10.36
N ILE A 109 6.27 7.84 -10.14
CA ILE A 109 5.26 7.39 -9.17
C ILE A 109 4.14 6.68 -9.91
N VAL A 110 3.83 5.47 -9.47
CA VAL A 110 2.64 4.70 -9.87
C VAL A 110 1.64 4.71 -8.74
N ILE A 111 0.43 5.14 -9.04
CA ILE A 111 -0.73 5.12 -8.15
C ILE A 111 -1.70 4.08 -8.68
N SER A 112 -2.06 3.12 -7.84
CA SER A 112 -2.96 2.05 -8.27
C SER A 112 -4.37 2.57 -8.51
N ASN A 113 -5.00 2.17 -9.61
CA ASN A 113 -6.44 2.17 -9.75
C ASN A 113 -7.03 0.82 -9.31
N ASN A 114 -6.30 -0.26 -9.57
CA ASN A 114 -6.58 -1.60 -9.07
C ASN A 114 -5.29 -2.44 -8.94
N LEU A 115 -5.42 -3.62 -8.33
CA LEU A 115 -4.33 -4.56 -8.14
C LEU A 115 -4.74 -5.97 -8.56
N ILE A 116 -3.76 -6.78 -8.97
CA ILE A 116 -3.95 -8.19 -9.30
C ILE A 116 -2.87 -9.04 -8.63
N GLN A 117 -3.24 -10.22 -8.09
CA GLN A 117 -2.28 -11.25 -7.70
C GLN A 117 -1.98 -12.14 -8.90
N TYR A 118 -0.82 -11.93 -9.56
CA TYR A 118 -0.48 -12.65 -10.79
C TYR A 118 0.03 -14.07 -10.56
N ASP A 119 0.31 -14.45 -9.33
CA ASP A 119 0.88 -15.74 -8.93
C ASP A 119 -0.09 -16.62 -8.10
N PHE A 120 -1.38 -16.27 -8.06
CA PHE A 120 -2.42 -17.09 -7.47
C PHE A 120 -3.27 -17.73 -8.56
N GLY A 121 -3.26 -19.06 -8.65
CA GLY A 121 -3.98 -19.73 -9.71
C GLY A 121 -3.72 -21.25 -9.80
N LYS A 122 -3.88 -21.79 -11.00
CA LYS A 122 -3.70 -23.20 -11.32
C LYS A 122 -2.60 -23.40 -12.36
N LEU A 123 -1.66 -24.26 -12.05
CA LEU A 123 -0.68 -24.72 -13.02
C LEU A 123 -1.19 -26.03 -13.66
N LYS A 124 -1.31 -26.06 -14.98
CA LYS A 124 -1.68 -27.26 -15.75
C LYS A 124 -0.86 -27.32 -17.03
N ASN A 125 -0.17 -28.42 -17.27
CA ASN A 125 0.63 -28.68 -18.47
C ASN A 125 1.65 -27.54 -18.78
N GLY A 126 2.24 -26.93 -17.76
CA GLY A 126 3.18 -25.81 -17.92
C GLY A 126 2.52 -24.44 -18.09
N GLU A 127 1.21 -24.37 -18.25
CA GLU A 127 0.45 -23.12 -18.35
C GLU A 127 -0.14 -22.72 -17.00
N PHE A 128 0.04 -21.44 -16.65
CA PHE A 128 -0.49 -20.88 -15.42
C PHE A 128 -1.75 -20.04 -15.69
N GLU A 129 -2.88 -20.55 -15.18
CA GLU A 129 -4.18 -19.88 -15.18
C GLU A 129 -4.35 -19.12 -13.88
N ILE A 130 -4.50 -17.78 -13.96
CA ILE A 130 -4.69 -16.93 -12.78
C ILE A 130 -6.14 -16.98 -12.33
N TRP A 131 -6.33 -17.14 -11.04
CA TRP A 131 -7.64 -17.22 -10.41
C TRP A 131 -7.90 -16.03 -9.48
N PRO A 132 -9.17 -15.59 -9.37
CA PRO A 132 -9.59 -14.72 -8.27
C PRO A 132 -9.38 -15.43 -6.93
N THR A 133 -8.88 -14.72 -5.94
CA THR A 133 -8.73 -15.23 -4.58
C THR A 133 -10.09 -15.57 -3.95
N ARG A 134 -10.10 -16.41 -2.92
CA ARG A 134 -11.33 -16.79 -2.22
C ARG A 134 -11.69 -15.76 -1.16
N ASN A 135 -12.98 -15.43 -1.07
CA ASN A 135 -13.53 -14.65 0.03
C ASN A 135 -13.87 -15.58 1.19
N LEU A 136 -13.48 -15.20 2.41
CA LEU A 136 -13.74 -16.00 3.63
C LEU A 136 -15.17 -15.86 4.16
N LYS A 137 -15.90 -14.80 3.78
CA LYS A 137 -17.23 -14.50 4.33
C LYS A 137 -18.34 -15.39 3.78
N GLU A 138 -18.18 -15.92 2.58
CA GLU A 138 -19.22 -16.71 1.93
C GLU A 138 -18.64 -17.99 1.31
N LYS A 139 -19.39 -19.09 1.46
CA LYS A 139 -19.03 -20.37 0.85
C LYS A 139 -19.06 -20.24 -0.68
N ASN A 140 -17.95 -20.57 -1.35
CA ASN A 140 -17.74 -20.45 -2.80
C ASN A 140 -17.64 -19.02 -3.35
N ASN A 141 -17.67 -18.00 -2.53
CA ASN A 141 -17.48 -16.63 -3.02
C ASN A 141 -16.01 -16.37 -3.38
N ARG A 142 -15.80 -15.58 -4.43
CA ARG A 142 -14.47 -15.14 -4.90
C ARG A 142 -14.39 -13.65 -4.80
N ASN A 143 -13.22 -13.14 -4.47
CA ASN A 143 -12.93 -11.73 -4.64
C ASN A 143 -12.92 -11.39 -6.15
N PRO A 144 -13.07 -10.13 -6.54
CA PRO A 144 -12.76 -9.70 -7.90
C PRO A 144 -11.34 -10.11 -8.30
N LEU A 145 -11.11 -10.39 -9.59
CA LEU A 145 -9.76 -10.67 -10.09
C LEU A 145 -8.85 -9.44 -9.95
N TYR A 146 -9.39 -8.27 -10.26
CA TYR A 146 -8.78 -6.98 -10.00
C TYR A 146 -9.43 -6.37 -8.77
N LEU A 147 -8.62 -5.94 -7.82
CA LEU A 147 -9.04 -5.35 -6.55
C LEU A 147 -8.97 -3.82 -6.69
N ASP A 148 -10.12 -3.18 -6.87
CA ASP A 148 -10.22 -1.74 -7.06
C ASP A 148 -9.90 -0.99 -5.77
N VAL A 149 -9.15 0.12 -5.87
CA VAL A 149 -8.87 1.01 -4.75
C VAL A 149 -10.08 1.88 -4.42
N ASP A 150 -10.04 2.52 -3.26
CA ASP A 150 -11.10 3.46 -2.87
C ASP A 150 -11.18 4.65 -3.84
N PRO A 151 -12.35 4.95 -4.45
CA PRO A 151 -12.48 6.00 -5.45
C PRO A 151 -12.26 7.41 -4.89
N VAL A 152 -12.51 7.63 -3.59
CA VAL A 152 -12.28 8.93 -2.96
C VAL A 152 -10.78 9.16 -2.78
N LEU A 153 -10.05 8.16 -2.29
CA LEU A 153 -8.59 8.22 -2.19
C LEU A 153 -7.93 8.35 -3.55
N PHE A 154 -8.45 7.65 -4.56
CA PHE A 154 -7.97 7.76 -5.93
C PHE A 154 -8.11 9.19 -6.46
N LYS A 155 -9.31 9.78 -6.37
CA LYS A 155 -9.56 11.16 -6.81
C LYS A 155 -8.69 12.20 -6.05
N LYS A 156 -8.48 12.00 -4.75
CA LYS A 156 -7.53 12.82 -3.98
C LYS A 156 -6.11 12.68 -4.52
N SER A 157 -5.69 11.47 -4.88
CA SER A 157 -4.35 11.24 -5.43
C SER A 157 -4.12 11.91 -6.78
N GLU A 158 -5.14 11.96 -7.65
CA GLU A 158 -5.09 12.72 -8.90
C GLU A 158 -4.88 14.22 -8.63
N LYS A 159 -5.64 14.77 -7.68
CA LYS A 159 -5.50 16.19 -7.28
C LYS A 159 -4.13 16.49 -6.69
N VAL A 160 -3.60 15.61 -5.86
CA VAL A 160 -2.25 15.77 -5.29
C VAL A 160 -1.19 15.70 -6.39
N SER A 161 -1.27 14.72 -7.29
CA SER A 161 -0.28 14.53 -8.37
C SER A 161 -0.17 15.73 -9.31
N SER A 162 -1.26 16.48 -9.52
CA SER A 162 -1.28 17.66 -10.38
C SER A 162 -0.49 18.87 -9.82
N ARG A 163 -0.23 18.89 -8.51
CA ARG A 163 0.43 20.01 -7.81
C ARG A 163 1.74 19.63 -7.10
N LEU A 164 1.93 18.33 -6.80
CA LEU A 164 3.08 17.88 -6.03
C LEU A 164 4.35 17.95 -6.86
N LYS A 165 5.35 18.67 -6.34
CA LYS A 165 6.68 18.72 -6.93
C LYS A 165 7.56 17.66 -6.28
N LEU A 166 7.95 16.66 -7.05
CA LEU A 166 8.87 15.60 -6.62
C LEU A 166 10.32 16.07 -6.77
N LYS A 167 11.21 15.46 -6.00
CA LYS A 167 12.65 15.70 -6.17
C LYS A 167 13.12 15.13 -7.52
N PRO A 168 13.95 15.87 -8.26
CA PRO A 168 14.54 15.37 -9.50
C PRO A 168 15.31 14.06 -9.25
N PHE A 169 15.24 13.18 -10.22
CA PHE A 169 15.90 11.89 -10.21
C PHE A 169 16.79 11.80 -11.47
N ASN A 170 18.11 11.66 -11.31
CA ASN A 170 19.05 11.71 -12.43
C ASN A 170 18.79 12.89 -13.37
N ASN A 171 18.66 14.11 -12.86
CA ASN A 171 18.35 15.34 -13.59
C ASN A 171 17.03 15.32 -14.38
N ARG A 172 16.12 14.38 -14.08
CA ARG A 172 14.78 14.27 -14.65
C ARG A 172 13.72 14.45 -13.54
N LEU A 173 12.68 15.22 -13.81
CA LEU A 173 11.52 15.27 -12.94
C LEU A 173 10.72 13.98 -13.08
N PRO A 174 10.41 13.29 -11.97
CA PRO A 174 9.53 12.13 -11.99
C PRO A 174 8.13 12.48 -12.47
N LYS A 175 7.48 11.53 -13.14
CA LYS A 175 6.09 11.64 -13.59
C LYS A 175 5.18 10.78 -12.72
N PHE A 176 3.88 11.10 -12.77
CA PHE A 176 2.83 10.30 -12.15
C PHE A 176 2.11 9.46 -13.20
N TYR A 177 1.87 8.20 -12.89
CA TYR A 177 1.12 7.25 -13.69
C TYR A 177 0.03 6.60 -12.84
N PHE A 178 -1.09 6.32 -13.46
CA PHE A 178 -2.24 5.67 -12.83
C PHE A 178 -2.53 4.38 -13.56
N GLY A 179 -2.62 3.26 -12.86
CA GLY A 179 -2.86 1.98 -13.51
C GLY A 179 -2.82 0.78 -12.60
N THR A 180 -2.87 -0.40 -13.21
CA THR A 180 -2.83 -1.68 -12.50
C THR A 180 -1.45 -1.96 -11.95
N ILE A 181 -1.39 -2.40 -10.69
CA ILE A 181 -0.18 -2.93 -10.06
C ILE A 181 -0.30 -4.45 -9.94
N ALA A 182 0.70 -5.18 -10.45
CA ALA A 182 0.77 -6.63 -10.36
C ALA A 182 1.59 -7.05 -9.13
N THR A 183 0.96 -7.82 -8.23
CA THR A 183 1.58 -8.33 -7.00
C THR A 183 1.89 -9.82 -7.11
N GLY A 184 3.06 -10.23 -6.65
CA GLY A 184 3.44 -11.63 -6.49
C GLY A 184 4.70 -11.79 -5.65
N ASP A 185 4.92 -12.96 -5.04
CA ASP A 185 6.07 -13.23 -4.16
C ASP A 185 7.37 -13.48 -4.94
N ASN A 186 7.57 -12.73 -6.05
CA ASN A 186 8.78 -12.79 -6.86
C ASN A 186 9.30 -11.37 -7.10
N PHE A 187 10.59 -11.15 -6.82
CA PHE A 187 11.30 -9.98 -7.30
C PHE A 187 11.57 -10.15 -8.80
N ILE A 188 10.84 -9.41 -9.64
CA ILE A 188 10.96 -9.54 -11.10
C ILE A 188 12.22 -8.83 -11.58
N SER A 189 13.16 -9.63 -12.09
CA SER A 189 14.41 -9.21 -12.72
C SER A 189 14.55 -9.91 -14.08
N ASP A 190 13.45 -9.95 -14.84
CA ASP A 190 13.31 -10.67 -16.10
C ASP A 190 12.47 -9.88 -17.10
N THR A 191 13.07 -9.52 -18.23
CA THR A 191 12.42 -8.68 -19.25
C THR A 191 11.21 -9.36 -19.91
N LEU A 192 11.24 -10.70 -20.06
CA LEU A 192 10.13 -11.44 -20.67
C LEU A 192 8.95 -11.49 -19.70
N LYS A 193 9.22 -11.76 -18.42
CA LYS A 193 8.20 -11.75 -17.37
C LYS A 193 7.60 -10.36 -17.17
N ALA A 194 8.41 -9.33 -17.16
CA ALA A 194 7.94 -7.94 -17.09
C ALA A 194 7.00 -7.60 -18.26
N LYS A 195 7.39 -7.98 -19.49
CA LYS A 195 6.55 -7.80 -20.67
C LYS A 195 5.26 -8.62 -20.60
N GLU A 196 5.33 -9.87 -20.14
CA GLU A 196 4.13 -10.71 -19.95
C GLU A 196 3.14 -10.04 -18.98
N LEU A 197 3.60 -9.58 -17.82
CA LEU A 197 2.75 -8.92 -16.83
C LEU A 197 2.11 -7.64 -17.40
N ASN A 198 2.87 -6.85 -18.14
CA ASN A 198 2.34 -5.65 -18.78
C ASN A 198 1.28 -6.00 -19.85
N THR A 199 1.57 -6.93 -20.77
CA THR A 199 0.67 -7.24 -21.89
C THR A 199 -0.57 -8.02 -21.45
N LYS A 200 -0.43 -8.98 -20.53
CA LYS A 200 -1.52 -9.86 -20.10
C LYS A 200 -2.49 -9.18 -19.13
N PHE A 201 -1.99 -8.30 -18.25
CA PHE A 201 -2.79 -7.68 -17.19
C PHE A 201 -2.92 -6.17 -17.32
N ASN A 202 -2.35 -5.57 -18.35
CA ASN A 202 -2.21 -4.12 -18.48
C ASN A 202 -1.57 -3.49 -17.22
N ALA A 203 -0.72 -4.28 -16.53
CA ALA A 203 -0.05 -3.83 -15.32
C ALA A 203 1.10 -2.91 -15.69
N ILE A 204 1.20 -1.77 -15.01
CA ILE A 204 2.22 -0.76 -15.27
C ILE A 204 3.37 -0.80 -14.27
N ALA A 205 3.18 -1.48 -13.14
CA ALA A 205 4.22 -1.75 -12.15
C ALA A 205 4.02 -3.12 -11.49
N THR A 206 5.09 -3.66 -10.88
CA THR A 206 5.06 -4.91 -10.11
C THR A 206 5.76 -4.75 -8.78
N GLU A 207 5.22 -5.39 -7.74
CA GLU A 207 5.73 -5.40 -6.37
C GLU A 207 5.26 -6.67 -5.64
N MET A 208 5.49 -6.78 -4.31
CA MET A 208 5.35 -8.07 -3.63
C MET A 208 4.29 -8.09 -2.50
N GLU A 209 3.46 -7.06 -2.31
CA GLU A 209 2.56 -6.95 -1.14
C GLU A 209 1.16 -6.38 -1.46
N GLY A 210 1.07 -5.43 -2.37
CA GLY A 210 -0.08 -4.53 -2.52
C GLY A 210 -1.42 -5.25 -2.68
N ALA A 211 -1.50 -6.27 -3.53
CA ALA A 211 -2.76 -6.99 -3.71
C ALA A 211 -3.14 -7.87 -2.50
N ALA A 212 -2.17 -8.29 -1.66
CA ALA A 212 -2.49 -8.96 -0.40
C ALA A 212 -3.13 -8.00 0.61
N VAL A 213 -2.59 -6.77 0.72
CA VAL A 213 -3.21 -5.69 1.50
C VAL A 213 -4.59 -5.36 0.96
N ALA A 214 -4.71 -5.16 -0.36
CA ALA A 214 -5.96 -4.88 -1.04
C ALA A 214 -7.02 -5.95 -0.77
N GLN A 215 -6.65 -7.23 -0.81
CA GLN A 215 -7.56 -8.34 -0.50
C GLN A 215 -8.11 -8.25 0.93
N ILE A 216 -7.26 -8.02 1.93
CA ILE A 216 -7.71 -7.88 3.33
C ILE A 216 -8.60 -6.65 3.49
N CYS A 217 -8.20 -5.50 2.92
CA CYS A 217 -8.99 -4.27 2.98
C CYS A 217 -10.36 -4.44 2.31
N THR A 218 -10.43 -5.07 1.13
CA THR A 218 -11.69 -5.37 0.42
C THR A 218 -12.60 -6.26 1.26
N MET A 219 -12.05 -7.33 1.86
CA MET A 219 -12.82 -8.24 2.73
C MET A 219 -13.38 -7.54 3.98
N LEU A 220 -12.70 -6.53 4.47
CA LEU A 220 -13.07 -5.78 5.68
C LEU A 220 -13.77 -4.45 5.38
N ASN A 221 -14.00 -4.10 4.11
CA ASN A 221 -14.54 -2.82 3.66
C ASN A 221 -13.73 -1.61 4.19
N LEU A 222 -12.41 -1.75 4.27
CA LEU A 222 -11.51 -0.68 4.65
C LEU A 222 -11.03 0.06 3.38
N PRO A 223 -11.30 1.37 3.23
CA PRO A 223 -10.76 2.18 2.15
C PRO A 223 -9.23 2.09 2.06
N TYR A 224 -8.68 1.92 0.86
CA TYR A 224 -7.22 1.79 0.68
C TYR A 224 -6.76 2.36 -0.66
N ILE A 225 -5.48 2.70 -0.71
CA ILE A 225 -4.75 3.05 -1.93
C ILE A 225 -3.29 2.58 -1.83
N ILE A 226 -2.73 2.13 -2.96
CA ILE A 226 -1.35 1.70 -3.05
C ILE A 226 -0.58 2.69 -3.92
N ILE A 227 0.54 3.18 -3.40
CA ILE A 227 1.42 4.15 -4.05
C ILE A 227 2.81 3.54 -4.13
N ARG A 228 3.38 3.55 -5.31
CA ARG A 228 4.74 3.05 -5.55
C ARG A 228 5.57 4.05 -6.31
N SER A 229 6.83 4.21 -5.92
CA SER A 229 7.82 4.86 -6.78
C SER A 229 8.68 3.78 -7.43
N CYS A 230 8.87 3.86 -8.74
CA CYS A 230 9.66 2.86 -9.43
C CYS A 230 11.14 3.00 -9.08
N SER A 231 11.72 1.97 -8.48
CA SER A 231 13.16 1.90 -8.20
C SER A 231 13.94 1.37 -9.40
N ASP A 232 13.27 0.62 -10.27
CA ASP A 232 13.83 -0.11 -11.38
C ASP A 232 12.77 -0.36 -12.48
N ASN A 233 13.13 -1.06 -13.54
CA ASN A 233 12.24 -1.43 -14.65
C ASN A 233 11.96 -2.95 -14.74
N ALA A 234 12.05 -3.69 -13.64
CA ALA A 234 11.79 -5.13 -13.57
C ALA A 234 12.54 -5.97 -14.65
N ASN A 235 13.64 -5.46 -15.18
CA ASN A 235 14.47 -6.09 -16.22
C ASN A 235 15.73 -6.69 -15.63
N THR A 236 16.64 -7.18 -16.47
CA THR A 236 17.90 -7.80 -16.05
C THR A 236 18.83 -6.89 -15.21
N LYS A 237 18.58 -5.59 -15.16
CA LYS A 237 19.29 -4.61 -14.31
C LYS A 237 18.54 -4.27 -13.03
N ALA A 238 17.35 -4.83 -12.81
CA ALA A 238 16.46 -4.45 -11.70
C ALA A 238 17.17 -4.45 -10.34
N GLN A 239 17.94 -5.48 -10.02
CA GLN A 239 18.68 -5.58 -8.76
C GLN A 239 19.69 -4.42 -8.58
N THR A 240 20.42 -4.07 -9.62
CA THR A 240 21.42 -2.99 -9.57
C THR A 240 20.74 -1.63 -9.45
N ASP A 241 19.69 -1.40 -10.23
CA ASP A 241 18.92 -0.17 -10.21
C ASP A 241 18.20 0.02 -8.86
N TYR A 242 17.58 -1.04 -8.33
CA TYR A 242 16.97 -1.05 -7.01
C TYR A 242 17.96 -0.58 -5.93
N LEU A 243 19.13 -1.22 -5.83
CA LEU A 243 20.15 -0.85 -4.82
C LEU A 243 20.58 0.61 -4.94
N LYS A 244 20.65 1.14 -6.16
CA LYS A 244 21.06 2.52 -6.43
C LYS A 244 19.97 3.54 -6.09
N PHE A 245 18.69 3.20 -6.29
CA PHE A 245 17.62 4.19 -6.37
C PHE A 245 16.53 4.05 -5.31
N VAL A 246 16.51 2.98 -4.52
CA VAL A 246 15.46 2.69 -3.54
C VAL A 246 15.21 3.85 -2.55
N GLU A 247 16.25 4.56 -2.12
CA GLU A 247 16.10 5.64 -1.13
C GLU A 247 15.36 6.85 -1.70
N VAL A 248 15.72 7.29 -2.91
CA VAL A 248 15.05 8.41 -3.56
C VAL A 248 13.63 8.03 -3.96
N ALA A 249 13.44 6.80 -4.44
CA ALA A 249 12.12 6.29 -4.77
C ALA A 249 11.21 6.26 -3.54
N ALA A 250 11.69 5.71 -2.42
CA ALA A 250 10.95 5.68 -1.16
C ALA A 250 10.59 7.09 -0.66
N LEU A 251 11.52 8.04 -0.76
CA LEU A 251 11.29 9.44 -0.37
C LEU A 251 10.19 10.10 -1.25
N ASN A 252 10.22 9.90 -2.57
CA ASN A 252 9.21 10.45 -3.47
C ASN A 252 7.83 9.84 -3.19
N SER A 253 7.74 8.53 -2.93
CA SER A 253 6.50 7.88 -2.52
C SER A 253 5.97 8.46 -1.21
N ALA A 254 6.84 8.70 -0.22
CA ALA A 254 6.47 9.30 1.06
C ALA A 254 5.94 10.74 0.92
N HIS A 255 6.49 11.56 0.01
CA HIS A 255 5.95 12.89 -0.27
C HIS A 255 4.52 12.84 -0.82
N MET A 256 4.21 11.83 -1.66
CA MET A 256 2.85 11.62 -2.14
C MET A 256 1.88 11.28 -0.99
N VAL A 257 2.32 10.47 -0.01
CA VAL A 257 1.55 10.20 1.21
C VAL A 257 1.26 11.48 1.99
N LEU A 258 2.26 12.33 2.22
CA LEU A 258 2.06 13.60 2.92
C LEU A 258 1.07 14.51 2.18
N GLY A 259 1.13 14.56 0.86
CA GLY A 259 0.17 15.28 0.04
C GLY A 259 -1.27 14.77 0.19
N LEU A 260 -1.47 13.45 0.29
CA LEU A 260 -2.77 12.86 0.53
C LEU A 260 -3.33 13.16 1.92
N LEU A 261 -2.48 13.30 2.92
CA LEU A 261 -2.91 13.66 4.28
C LEU A 261 -3.36 15.13 4.39
N GLU A 262 -2.95 15.99 3.45
CA GLU A 262 -3.36 17.40 3.38
C GLU A 262 -4.73 17.59 2.71
N GLU A 263 -5.22 16.60 1.94
CA GLU A 263 -6.54 16.58 1.30
C GLU A 263 -7.63 15.98 2.21
#